data_857784f854e1b348428f9d5a42863cda
#
_entry.id   857784f854e1b348428f9d5a42863cda
#
_cell.length_a   1.000
_cell.length_b   1.000
_cell.length_c   1.000
_cell.angle_alpha   90.00
_cell.angle_beta   90.00
_cell.angle_gamma   90.00
#
_symmetry.space_group_name_H-M   'P 1'
#
loop_
_entity.id
_entity.type
_entity.pdbx_description
1 polymer ?
#
loop_
_entity_poly.entity_id
_entity_poly.type
_entity_poly.pdbx_seq_one_letter_code
_entity_poly.pdbx_strand_id
1 'polypeptide(L)'
;MNSITMKIVADKYIRMALEEDINSEDVSTNAVMPAYQKGEVQLICKQDGIIAGLGVFERVFQLLDPETKVDFYVADGDAVTKGQLMATVTGDIRVLLSGERTALNYLQRMSGIATYTNEVAKMLEGTKTTLLDTRKTTPCMRVFEKYAVKVGGGKNHRYNLSDGVMLKDNHIGAAGGVKEAIAAAKAYAPFVRKIEVETENLDMVKEAVEAGADIIMLDNMTPEEMAEAIRIIDGRAETECSGNMTKENIKTITALGVDYVSSGALTHSAPILDISLKNLHAI
;
A
#
# COMPACT_ATOMS: atom_id res chain seq x y z
N MET A 1 -8.94 4.23 6.86
CA MET A 1 -9.39 2.79 6.95
C MET A 1 -10.72 2.76 7.69
N ASN A 2 -11.66 1.87 7.34
CA ASN A 2 -12.93 1.81 8.10
C ASN A 2 -12.74 1.13 9.46
N SER A 3 -13.65 1.41 10.40
CA SER A 3 -13.56 0.96 11.80
C SER A 3 -13.65 -0.56 11.97
N ILE A 4 -14.34 -1.27 11.07
CA ILE A 4 -14.46 -2.74 11.13
C ILE A 4 -13.12 -3.37 10.73
N THR A 5 -12.54 -2.96 9.62
CA THR A 5 -11.22 -3.45 9.18
C THR A 5 -10.14 -3.12 10.22
N MET A 6 -10.21 -1.93 10.84
CA MET A 6 -9.28 -1.56 11.93
C MET A 6 -9.35 -2.59 13.06
N LYS A 7 -10.52 -2.84 13.60
CA LYS A 7 -10.68 -3.74 14.76
C LYS A 7 -10.41 -5.21 14.47
N ILE A 8 -10.81 -5.70 13.27
CA ILE A 8 -10.69 -7.13 12.95
C ILE A 8 -9.32 -7.50 12.41
N VAL A 9 -8.70 -6.61 11.62
CA VAL A 9 -7.46 -6.93 10.91
C VAL A 9 -6.27 -6.15 11.45
N ALA A 10 -6.38 -4.82 11.57
CA ALA A 10 -5.26 -3.96 11.92
C ALA A 10 -4.85 -4.07 13.39
N ASP A 11 -5.80 -4.11 14.34
CA ASP A 11 -5.53 -4.19 15.78
C ASP A 11 -4.57 -5.31 16.16
N LYS A 12 -4.68 -6.47 15.50
CA LYS A 12 -3.78 -7.60 15.74
C LYS A 12 -2.31 -7.21 15.52
N TYR A 13 -2.03 -6.56 14.39
CA TYR A 13 -0.65 -6.18 14.03
C TYR A 13 -0.16 -5.00 14.85
N ILE A 14 -1.04 -4.05 15.18
CA ILE A 14 -0.68 -2.92 16.07
C ILE A 14 -0.32 -3.43 17.46
N ARG A 15 -1.09 -4.38 18.02
CA ARG A 15 -0.76 -5.01 19.32
C ARG A 15 0.58 -5.74 19.28
N MET A 16 0.84 -6.51 18.21
CA MET A 16 2.15 -7.17 18.05
C MET A 16 3.31 -6.18 18.01
N ALA A 17 3.14 -5.04 17.34
CA ALA A 17 4.16 -3.99 17.29
C ALA A 17 4.34 -3.29 18.66
N LEU A 18 3.27 -3.07 19.40
CA LEU A 18 3.34 -2.55 20.78
C LEU A 18 4.02 -3.57 21.73
N GLU A 19 3.70 -4.85 21.61
CA GLU A 19 4.33 -5.93 22.39
C GLU A 19 5.80 -6.09 22.07
N GLU A 20 6.24 -5.86 20.82
CA GLU A 20 7.64 -5.85 20.41
C GLU A 20 8.40 -4.70 21.07
N ASP A 21 7.82 -3.50 21.12
CA ASP A 21 8.46 -2.29 21.65
C ASP A 21 8.35 -2.19 23.18
N ILE A 22 7.27 -2.67 23.78
CA ILE A 22 6.99 -2.65 25.24
C ILE A 22 6.89 -4.09 25.75
N ASN A 23 8.01 -4.79 25.74
CA ASN A 23 8.06 -6.21 26.14
C ASN A 23 7.71 -6.42 27.62
N SER A 24 8.36 -5.70 28.53
CA SER A 24 8.16 -5.80 29.98
C SER A 24 7.82 -4.45 30.62
N GLU A 25 8.53 -3.40 30.24
CA GLU A 25 8.32 -2.04 30.72
C GLU A 25 8.98 -1.00 29.80
N ASP A 26 8.53 0.25 29.88
CA ASP A 26 9.23 1.43 29.40
C ASP A 26 10.06 2.01 30.56
N VAL A 27 11.32 1.61 30.66
CA VAL A 27 12.24 2.00 31.75
C VAL A 27 12.38 3.51 31.85
N SER A 28 12.49 4.21 30.70
CA SER A 28 12.68 5.66 30.69
C SER A 28 11.44 6.39 31.20
N THR A 29 10.27 6.01 30.69
CA THR A 29 9.00 6.59 31.12
C THR A 29 8.74 6.31 32.60
N ASN A 30 8.91 5.06 33.05
CA ASN A 30 8.68 4.68 34.43
C ASN A 30 9.63 5.41 35.40
N ALA A 31 10.88 5.68 35.00
CA ALA A 31 11.83 6.43 35.80
C ALA A 31 11.44 7.90 36.04
N VAL A 32 10.85 8.56 35.03
CA VAL A 32 10.56 10.01 35.10
C VAL A 32 9.08 10.32 35.40
N MET A 33 8.18 9.35 35.14
CA MET A 33 6.73 9.51 35.33
C MET A 33 6.16 8.37 36.18
N PRO A 34 6.40 8.40 37.52
CA PRO A 34 6.00 7.30 38.40
C PRO A 34 4.49 7.24 38.67
N ALA A 35 3.72 8.28 38.27
CA ALA A 35 2.28 8.36 38.48
C ALA A 35 1.58 8.96 37.25
N TYR A 36 0.25 8.80 37.21
CA TYR A 36 -0.59 9.44 36.22
C TYR A 36 -0.40 10.95 36.20
N GLN A 37 -0.15 11.48 35.01
CA GLN A 37 -0.09 12.91 34.74
C GLN A 37 -0.70 13.16 33.36
N LYS A 38 -1.78 13.95 33.30
CA LYS A 38 -2.36 14.37 32.04
C LYS A 38 -1.41 15.32 31.30
N GLY A 39 -1.23 15.11 30.01
CA GLY A 39 -0.39 15.96 29.17
C GLY A 39 -0.89 16.05 27.75
N GLU A 40 -0.21 16.89 27.00
CA GLU A 40 -0.48 17.16 25.59
C GLU A 40 0.83 17.15 24.80
N VAL A 41 0.79 16.59 23.56
CA VAL A 41 1.91 16.56 22.63
C VAL A 41 1.43 16.88 21.21
N GLN A 42 2.27 17.56 20.42
CA GLN A 42 1.97 18.02 19.08
C GLN A 42 2.57 17.10 18.02
N LEU A 43 1.77 16.70 17.01
CA LEU A 43 2.21 15.97 15.83
C LEU A 43 2.60 16.97 14.74
N ILE A 44 3.88 17.00 14.37
CA ILE A 44 4.45 18.00 13.45
C ILE A 44 5.09 17.31 12.25
N CYS A 45 4.73 17.75 11.05
CA CYS A 45 5.36 17.33 9.79
C CYS A 45 6.76 17.93 9.67
N LYS A 46 7.74 17.14 9.24
CA LYS A 46 9.13 17.57 9.06
C LYS A 46 9.56 17.64 7.60
N GLN A 47 8.70 17.17 6.71
CA GLN A 47 8.94 17.07 5.27
C GLN A 47 7.62 17.22 4.52
N ASP A 48 7.63 17.82 3.32
CA ASP A 48 6.43 17.90 2.47
C ASP A 48 6.02 16.53 1.96
N GLY A 49 4.71 16.26 1.91
CA GLY A 49 4.21 14.97 1.44
C GLY A 49 2.69 14.83 1.53
N ILE A 50 2.22 13.60 1.40
CA ILE A 50 0.81 13.21 1.54
C ILE A 50 0.65 12.42 2.83
N ILE A 51 -0.22 12.88 3.73
CA ILE A 51 -0.48 12.20 4.99
C ILE A 51 -1.38 10.97 4.78
N ALA A 52 -1.05 9.85 5.41
CA ALA A 52 -1.87 8.63 5.39
C ALA A 52 -1.67 7.80 6.66
N GLY A 53 -2.77 7.35 7.26
CA GLY A 53 -2.73 6.47 8.43
C GLY A 53 -3.05 7.16 9.75
N LEU A 54 -3.69 8.32 9.74
CA LEU A 54 -4.09 9.06 10.94
C LEU A 54 -4.92 8.19 11.90
N GLY A 55 -5.88 7.42 11.38
CA GLY A 55 -6.67 6.50 12.22
C GLY A 55 -5.86 5.33 12.79
N VAL A 56 -4.75 4.92 12.16
CA VAL A 56 -3.82 3.92 12.71
C VAL A 56 -2.99 4.55 13.83
N PHE A 57 -2.48 5.76 13.60
CA PHE A 57 -1.76 6.55 14.60
C PHE A 57 -2.59 6.73 15.89
N GLU A 58 -3.82 7.18 15.78
CA GLU A 58 -4.75 7.30 16.91
C GLU A 58 -4.98 5.96 17.60
N ARG A 59 -5.18 4.89 16.80
CA ARG A 59 -5.48 3.56 17.32
C ARG A 59 -4.36 2.97 18.18
N VAL A 60 -3.11 3.28 17.90
CA VAL A 60 -1.95 2.88 18.74
C VAL A 60 -2.14 3.37 20.16
N PHE A 61 -2.46 4.65 20.34
CA PHE A 61 -2.69 5.22 21.68
C PHE A 61 -3.93 4.67 22.34
N GLN A 62 -5.05 4.54 21.60
CA GLN A 62 -6.30 3.98 22.13
C GLN A 62 -6.19 2.51 22.56
N LEU A 63 -5.25 1.75 22.03
CA LEU A 63 -4.98 0.37 22.47
C LEU A 63 -4.19 0.32 23.77
N LEU A 64 -3.46 1.37 24.12
CA LEU A 64 -2.79 1.54 25.40
C LEU A 64 -3.73 2.14 26.46
N ASP A 65 -4.47 3.20 26.07
CA ASP A 65 -5.46 3.86 26.93
C ASP A 65 -6.61 4.41 26.07
N PRO A 66 -7.84 3.86 26.19
CA PRO A 66 -9.02 4.32 25.45
C PRO A 66 -9.41 5.79 25.69
N GLU A 67 -8.97 6.38 26.80
CA GLU A 67 -9.27 7.79 27.13
C GLU A 67 -8.36 8.79 26.40
N THR A 68 -7.29 8.32 25.74
CA THR A 68 -6.41 9.17 24.91
C THR A 68 -7.18 9.74 23.73
N LYS A 69 -7.08 11.04 23.52
CA LYS A 69 -7.76 11.79 22.45
C LYS A 69 -6.75 12.34 21.45
N VAL A 70 -7.13 12.32 20.18
CA VAL A 70 -6.34 12.93 19.08
C VAL A 70 -7.24 13.91 18.34
N ASP A 71 -6.88 15.19 18.38
CA ASP A 71 -7.53 16.26 17.64
C ASP A 71 -6.76 16.50 16.35
N PHE A 72 -7.29 16.03 15.22
CA PHE A 72 -6.65 16.17 13.90
C PHE A 72 -7.01 17.48 13.23
N TYR A 73 -6.03 18.13 12.60
CA TYR A 73 -6.16 19.34 11.79
C TYR A 73 -6.01 19.07 10.28
N VAL A 74 -5.77 17.82 9.92
CA VAL A 74 -5.62 17.29 8.56
C VAL A 74 -6.37 15.96 8.44
N ALA A 75 -6.63 15.53 7.20
CA ALA A 75 -7.24 14.24 6.88
C ALA A 75 -6.31 13.39 6.02
N ASP A 76 -6.51 12.05 6.04
CA ASP A 76 -5.78 11.15 5.13
C ASP A 76 -6.01 11.58 3.67
N GLY A 77 -4.91 11.79 2.93
CA GLY A 77 -4.89 12.27 1.55
C GLY A 77 -4.54 13.74 1.40
N ASP A 78 -4.54 14.52 2.49
CA ASP A 78 -4.11 15.92 2.43
C ASP A 78 -2.62 16.04 2.14
N ALA A 79 -2.27 17.05 1.34
CA ALA A 79 -0.90 17.50 1.20
C ALA A 79 -0.49 18.29 2.45
N VAL A 80 0.63 17.89 3.05
CA VAL A 80 1.20 18.52 4.25
C VAL A 80 2.57 19.11 3.93
N THR A 81 2.94 20.16 4.67
CA THR A 81 4.19 20.88 4.48
C THR A 81 5.08 20.83 5.74
N LYS A 82 6.38 20.98 5.53
CA LYS A 82 7.35 21.03 6.63
C LYS A 82 6.99 22.12 7.65
N GLY A 83 6.94 21.71 8.94
CA GLY A 83 6.59 22.58 10.07
C GLY A 83 5.10 22.63 10.39
N GLN A 84 4.24 22.01 9.58
CA GLN A 84 2.80 22.01 9.79
C GLN A 84 2.42 21.22 11.04
N LEU A 85 1.58 21.80 11.90
CA LEU A 85 0.89 21.11 12.99
C LEU A 85 -0.25 20.29 12.40
N MET A 86 -0.20 18.96 12.59
CA MET A 86 -1.18 18.03 12.01
C MET A 86 -2.19 17.50 13.02
N ALA A 87 -1.77 17.37 14.27
CA ALA A 87 -2.66 16.96 15.37
C ALA A 87 -2.11 17.35 16.73
N THR A 88 -3.00 17.34 17.71
CA THR A 88 -2.69 17.39 19.14
C THR A 88 -3.17 16.09 19.79
N VAL A 89 -2.32 15.43 20.58
CA VAL A 89 -2.65 14.22 21.32
C VAL A 89 -2.67 14.53 22.80
N THR A 90 -3.78 14.21 23.46
CA THR A 90 -4.00 14.47 24.89
C THR A 90 -4.29 13.17 25.61
N GLY A 91 -3.57 12.89 26.72
CA GLY A 91 -3.75 11.67 27.52
C GLY A 91 -2.79 11.59 28.68
N ASP A 92 -2.63 10.40 29.27
CA ASP A 92 -1.59 10.13 30.26
C ASP A 92 -0.20 10.25 29.58
N ILE A 93 0.68 11.08 30.12
CA ILE A 93 2.05 11.28 29.59
C ILE A 93 2.77 9.94 29.41
N ARG A 94 2.55 8.96 30.28
CA ARG A 94 3.15 7.62 30.16
C ARG A 94 2.72 6.92 28.86
N VAL A 95 1.44 7.01 28.53
CA VAL A 95 0.87 6.46 27.29
C VAL A 95 1.39 7.20 26.07
N LEU A 96 1.48 8.55 26.15
CA LEU A 96 2.00 9.39 25.07
C LEU A 96 3.47 9.04 24.76
N LEU A 97 4.28 8.85 25.78
CA LEU A 97 5.70 8.50 25.63
C LEU A 97 5.88 7.07 25.11
N SER A 98 5.23 6.10 25.74
CA SER A 98 5.40 4.68 25.37
C SER A 98 4.80 4.32 24.01
N GLY A 99 3.73 5.00 23.58
CA GLY A 99 3.09 4.77 22.27
C GLY A 99 3.71 5.52 21.10
N GLU A 100 4.54 6.55 21.38
CA GLU A 100 5.08 7.48 20.38
C GLU A 100 5.74 6.75 19.19
N ARG A 101 6.70 5.87 19.47
CA ARG A 101 7.54 5.28 18.44
C ARG A 101 6.72 4.38 17.51
N THR A 102 5.91 3.51 18.07
CA THR A 102 5.02 2.62 17.30
C THR A 102 4.04 3.43 16.46
N ALA A 103 3.40 4.46 17.03
CA ALA A 103 2.46 5.32 16.30
C ALA A 103 3.13 6.05 15.14
N LEU A 104 4.32 6.63 15.36
CA LEU A 104 5.09 7.31 14.32
C LEU A 104 5.57 6.35 13.23
N ASN A 105 6.02 5.15 13.57
CA ASN A 105 6.50 4.17 12.60
C ASN A 105 5.41 3.82 11.57
N TYR A 106 4.17 3.57 12.01
CA TYR A 106 3.04 3.35 11.11
C TYR A 106 2.74 4.60 10.26
N LEU A 107 2.59 5.76 10.89
CA LEU A 107 2.22 6.99 10.19
C LEU A 107 3.27 7.42 9.17
N GLN A 108 4.55 7.39 9.53
CA GLN A 108 5.67 7.72 8.66
C GLN A 108 5.75 6.77 7.45
N ARG A 109 5.60 5.46 7.68
CA ARG A 109 5.61 4.45 6.62
C ARG A 109 4.44 4.64 5.66
N MET A 110 3.24 4.75 6.18
CA MET A 110 2.02 4.90 5.37
C MET A 110 2.02 6.21 4.59
N SER A 111 2.43 7.32 5.22
CA SER A 111 2.53 8.61 4.56
C SER A 111 3.62 8.64 3.48
N GLY A 112 4.73 7.97 3.70
CA GLY A 112 5.78 7.81 2.70
C GLY A 112 5.30 7.04 1.46
N ILE A 113 4.55 5.95 1.65
CA ILE A 113 3.92 5.19 0.57
C ILE A 113 2.90 6.06 -0.18
N ALA A 114 2.04 6.79 0.53
CA ALA A 114 1.06 7.68 -0.08
C ALA A 114 1.72 8.80 -0.89
N THR A 115 2.79 9.40 -0.35
CA THR A 115 3.58 10.43 -1.03
C THR A 115 4.18 9.90 -2.33
N TYR A 116 4.90 8.79 -2.27
CA TYR A 116 5.53 8.19 -3.45
C TYR A 116 4.48 7.75 -4.48
N THR A 117 3.37 7.16 -4.03
CA THR A 117 2.26 6.78 -4.91
C THR A 117 1.66 8.00 -5.59
N ASN A 118 1.46 9.11 -4.87
CA ASN A 118 0.91 10.35 -5.43
C ASN A 118 1.81 10.96 -6.50
N GLU A 119 3.13 10.94 -6.31
CA GLU A 119 4.09 11.37 -7.32
C GLU A 119 3.97 10.57 -8.61
N VAL A 120 3.87 9.22 -8.49
CA VAL A 120 3.73 8.33 -9.66
C VAL A 120 2.34 8.49 -10.30
N ALA A 121 1.27 8.55 -9.50
CA ALA A 121 -0.10 8.72 -10.00
C ALA A 121 -0.28 10.01 -10.81
N LYS A 122 0.33 11.12 -10.38
CA LYS A 122 0.33 12.39 -11.14
C LYS A 122 0.98 12.28 -12.51
N MET A 123 1.93 11.38 -12.70
CA MET A 123 2.55 11.16 -14.01
C MET A 123 1.62 10.47 -15.00
N LEU A 124 0.55 9.85 -14.51
CA LEU A 124 -0.49 9.16 -15.28
C LEU A 124 -1.72 10.03 -15.56
N GLU A 125 -1.77 11.25 -15.03
CA GLU A 125 -2.89 12.17 -15.26
C GLU A 125 -3.10 12.44 -16.75
N GLY A 126 -4.35 12.38 -17.19
CA GLY A 126 -4.73 12.54 -18.59
C GLY A 126 -4.58 11.27 -19.45
N THR A 127 -4.10 10.16 -18.89
CA THR A 127 -4.09 8.84 -19.57
C THR A 127 -5.26 7.98 -19.09
N LYS A 128 -5.57 6.89 -19.82
CA LYS A 128 -6.56 5.89 -19.34
C LYS A 128 -5.96 4.91 -18.34
N THR A 129 -4.65 4.90 -18.19
CA THR A 129 -3.93 3.89 -17.43
C THR A 129 -4.12 4.05 -15.91
N THR A 130 -4.43 2.97 -15.23
CA THR A 130 -4.57 2.93 -13.78
C THR A 130 -3.29 2.38 -13.14
N LEU A 131 -2.79 3.08 -12.10
CA LEU A 131 -1.65 2.62 -11.28
C LEU A 131 -2.13 1.61 -10.25
N LEU A 132 -1.48 0.45 -10.19
CA LEU A 132 -1.75 -0.62 -9.25
C LEU A 132 -0.55 -0.89 -8.32
N ASP A 133 -0.85 -1.30 -7.10
CA ASP A 133 0.13 -1.93 -6.23
C ASP A 133 0.34 -3.41 -6.59
N THR A 134 1.09 -4.13 -5.75
CA THR A 134 1.33 -5.56 -5.89
C THR A 134 1.19 -6.27 -4.53
N ARG A 135 1.53 -7.58 -4.48
CA ARG A 135 1.71 -8.31 -3.23
C ARG A 135 3.13 -8.23 -2.64
N LYS A 136 4.02 -7.42 -3.25
CA LYS A 136 5.38 -7.16 -2.74
C LYS A 136 5.33 -6.16 -1.59
N THR A 137 4.61 -6.51 -0.52
CA THR A 137 4.45 -5.72 0.71
C THR A 137 5.34 -6.26 1.82
N THR A 138 5.68 -5.41 2.80
CA THR A 138 6.33 -5.85 4.04
C THR A 138 5.45 -6.91 4.73
N PRO A 139 6.01 -8.04 5.20
CA PRO A 139 5.24 -9.02 5.96
C PRO A 139 4.43 -8.37 7.09
N CYS A 140 3.18 -8.81 7.25
CA CYS A 140 2.21 -8.29 8.23
C CYS A 140 1.77 -6.83 8.03
N MET A 141 2.37 -6.05 7.10
CA MET A 141 2.03 -4.65 6.85
C MET A 141 1.04 -4.43 5.71
N ARG A 142 0.57 -5.48 5.02
CA ARG A 142 -0.21 -5.36 3.78
C ARG A 142 -1.48 -4.52 3.92
N VAL A 143 -2.20 -4.64 5.02
CA VAL A 143 -3.43 -3.88 5.26
C VAL A 143 -3.16 -2.37 5.34
N PHE A 144 -2.02 -1.98 5.89
CA PHE A 144 -1.59 -0.60 6.02
C PHE A 144 -1.03 -0.05 4.72
N GLU A 145 -0.11 -0.80 4.08
CA GLU A 145 0.57 -0.39 2.85
C GLU A 145 -0.39 -0.25 1.67
N LYS A 146 -1.31 -1.22 1.47
CA LYS A 146 -2.33 -1.14 0.42
C LYS A 146 -3.35 -0.02 0.67
N TYR A 147 -3.68 0.26 1.92
CA TYR A 147 -4.48 1.44 2.26
C TYR A 147 -3.77 2.74 1.87
N ALA A 148 -2.48 2.86 2.20
CA ALA A 148 -1.66 4.03 1.88
C ALA A 148 -1.52 4.26 0.37
N VAL A 149 -1.39 3.20 -0.44
CA VAL A 149 -1.41 3.31 -1.91
C VAL A 149 -2.72 3.92 -2.40
N LYS A 150 -3.87 3.51 -1.86
CA LYS A 150 -5.18 4.11 -2.22
C LYS A 150 -5.26 5.58 -1.84
N VAL A 151 -4.76 5.95 -0.66
CA VAL A 151 -4.72 7.35 -0.22
C VAL A 151 -3.85 8.19 -1.14
N GLY A 152 -2.74 7.64 -1.63
CA GLY A 152 -1.85 8.31 -2.60
C GLY A 152 -2.39 8.42 -4.02
N GLY A 153 -3.57 7.85 -4.32
CA GLY A 153 -4.21 7.94 -5.65
C GLY A 153 -4.01 6.71 -6.54
N GLY A 154 -3.32 5.67 -6.07
CA GLY A 154 -3.25 4.37 -6.72
C GLY A 154 -4.50 3.51 -6.46
N LYS A 155 -4.59 2.36 -7.13
CA LYS A 155 -5.56 1.32 -6.84
C LYS A 155 -4.87 0.04 -6.35
N ASN A 156 -5.63 -0.84 -5.71
CA ASN A 156 -5.10 -2.11 -5.26
C ASN A 156 -5.27 -3.19 -6.32
N HIS A 157 -4.19 -3.91 -6.62
CA HIS A 157 -4.24 -5.24 -7.20
C HIS A 157 -4.75 -6.24 -6.16
N ARG A 158 -4.95 -7.52 -6.52
CA ARG A 158 -5.42 -8.57 -5.60
C ARG A 158 -4.69 -8.48 -4.24
N TYR A 159 -5.49 -8.57 -3.18
CA TYR A 159 -4.98 -8.43 -1.82
C TYR A 159 -4.19 -9.67 -1.38
N ASN A 160 -4.69 -10.86 -1.76
CA ASN A 160 -4.11 -12.15 -1.39
C ASN A 160 -4.31 -13.19 -2.50
N LEU A 161 -3.97 -14.44 -2.23
CA LEU A 161 -4.09 -15.53 -3.20
C LEU A 161 -5.56 -15.94 -3.46
N SER A 162 -6.48 -15.52 -2.59
CA SER A 162 -7.90 -15.86 -2.71
C SER A 162 -8.72 -14.85 -3.53
N ASP A 163 -8.22 -13.65 -3.82
CA ASP A 163 -9.00 -12.58 -4.48
C ASP A 163 -9.20 -12.82 -5.97
N GLY A 164 -8.17 -13.28 -6.66
CA GLY A 164 -8.18 -13.49 -8.11
C GLY A 164 -7.13 -14.49 -8.55
N VAL A 165 -7.33 -15.07 -9.72
CA VAL A 165 -6.36 -15.96 -10.33
C VAL A 165 -5.27 -15.12 -11.00
N MET A 166 -4.01 -15.49 -10.79
CA MET A 166 -2.86 -14.97 -11.52
C MET A 166 -1.95 -16.15 -11.84
N LEU A 167 -1.86 -16.46 -13.11
CA LEU A 167 -1.04 -17.55 -13.65
C LEU A 167 0.31 -16.96 -14.04
N LYS A 168 1.37 -17.46 -13.42
CA LYS A 168 2.76 -17.06 -13.64
C LYS A 168 3.54 -18.18 -14.27
N ASP A 169 4.80 -17.90 -14.67
CA ASP A 169 5.75 -18.83 -15.26
C ASP A 169 5.68 -20.24 -14.65
N ASN A 170 5.80 -20.36 -13.34
CA ASN A 170 5.76 -21.64 -12.64
C ASN A 170 4.39 -22.32 -12.70
N HIS A 171 3.27 -21.57 -12.71
CA HIS A 171 1.94 -22.14 -12.88
C HIS A 171 1.75 -22.67 -14.31
N ILE A 172 2.20 -21.92 -15.30
CA ILE A 172 2.13 -22.27 -16.72
C ILE A 172 2.98 -23.50 -16.98
N GLY A 173 4.22 -23.54 -16.47
CA GLY A 173 5.10 -24.70 -16.59
C GLY A 173 4.52 -25.97 -15.94
N ALA A 174 3.94 -25.81 -14.73
CA ALA A 174 3.31 -26.94 -14.03
C ALA A 174 2.05 -27.47 -14.74
N ALA A 175 1.30 -26.60 -15.44
CA ALA A 175 0.10 -27.00 -16.18
C ALA A 175 0.40 -27.58 -17.57
N GLY A 176 1.63 -27.38 -18.09
CA GLY A 176 2.05 -27.85 -19.42
C GLY A 176 1.86 -26.83 -20.54
N GLY A 177 1.42 -25.59 -20.23
CA GLY A 177 1.26 -24.52 -21.21
C GLY A 177 0.27 -23.46 -20.76
N VAL A 178 0.21 -22.33 -21.51
CA VAL A 178 -0.68 -21.19 -21.21
C VAL A 178 -2.16 -21.60 -21.34
N LYS A 179 -2.51 -22.32 -22.40
CA LYS A 179 -3.89 -22.76 -22.64
C LYS A 179 -4.39 -23.74 -21.58
N GLU A 180 -3.54 -24.70 -21.22
CA GLU A 180 -3.80 -25.70 -20.17
C GLU A 180 -3.99 -25.01 -18.80
N ALA A 181 -3.15 -24.05 -18.47
CA ALA A 181 -3.24 -23.31 -17.21
C ALA A 181 -4.55 -22.49 -17.12
N ILE A 182 -4.92 -21.78 -18.19
CA ILE A 182 -6.17 -21.03 -18.26
C ILE A 182 -7.40 -21.95 -18.19
N ALA A 183 -7.38 -23.07 -18.92
CA ALA A 183 -8.47 -24.05 -18.90
C ALA A 183 -8.67 -24.63 -17.47
N ALA A 184 -7.58 -25.01 -16.82
CA ALA A 184 -7.62 -25.51 -15.45
C ALA A 184 -8.14 -24.45 -14.47
N ALA A 185 -7.69 -23.19 -14.61
CA ALA A 185 -8.17 -22.07 -13.78
C ALA A 185 -9.66 -21.80 -13.98
N LYS A 186 -10.17 -21.81 -15.23
CA LYS A 186 -11.59 -21.67 -15.53
C LYS A 186 -12.47 -22.77 -14.93
N ALA A 187 -11.94 -24.00 -14.91
CA ALA A 187 -12.66 -25.13 -14.34
C ALA A 187 -12.71 -25.10 -12.80
N TYR A 188 -11.69 -24.52 -12.16
CA TYR A 188 -11.55 -24.53 -10.69
C TYR A 188 -12.06 -23.25 -10.01
N ALA A 189 -11.77 -22.07 -10.56
CA ALA A 189 -12.06 -20.82 -9.92
C ALA A 189 -13.56 -20.47 -9.97
N PRO A 190 -14.11 -19.79 -8.94
CA PRO A 190 -15.46 -19.23 -9.01
C PRO A 190 -15.60 -18.27 -10.21
N PHE A 191 -16.72 -18.36 -10.91
CA PHE A 191 -16.99 -17.62 -12.16
C PHE A 191 -16.81 -16.09 -12.04
N VAL A 192 -16.97 -15.52 -10.86
CA VAL A 192 -16.81 -14.07 -10.58
C VAL A 192 -15.36 -13.59 -10.56
N ARG A 193 -14.38 -14.51 -10.60
CA ARG A 193 -12.97 -14.16 -10.51
C ARG A 193 -12.36 -14.05 -11.88
N LYS A 194 -11.72 -12.90 -12.12
CA LYS A 194 -10.89 -12.72 -13.32
C LYS A 194 -9.68 -13.64 -13.28
N ILE A 195 -9.29 -14.09 -14.47
CA ILE A 195 -8.07 -14.87 -14.71
C ILE A 195 -7.07 -13.96 -15.40
N GLU A 196 -6.00 -13.68 -14.69
CA GLU A 196 -4.85 -12.93 -15.17
C GLU A 196 -3.71 -13.88 -15.51
N VAL A 197 -3.02 -13.62 -16.61
CA VAL A 197 -1.88 -14.42 -17.10
C VAL A 197 -0.69 -13.51 -17.34
N GLU A 198 0.45 -13.84 -16.72
CA GLU A 198 1.74 -13.22 -16.96
C GLU A 198 2.37 -13.82 -18.23
N THR A 199 2.73 -12.98 -19.19
CA THR A 199 3.28 -13.37 -20.49
C THR A 199 4.62 -12.67 -20.72
N GLU A 200 5.61 -13.43 -21.21
CA GLU A 200 6.98 -12.94 -21.44
C GLU A 200 7.33 -12.81 -22.91
N ASN A 201 6.44 -13.22 -23.82
CA ASN A 201 6.63 -13.12 -25.26
C ASN A 201 5.30 -13.12 -26.03
N LEU A 202 5.36 -12.77 -27.31
CA LEU A 202 4.18 -12.60 -28.17
C LEU A 202 3.42 -13.91 -28.45
N ASP A 203 4.08 -15.07 -28.38
CA ASP A 203 3.39 -16.34 -28.60
C ASP A 203 2.54 -16.70 -27.39
N MET A 204 3.03 -16.47 -26.16
CA MET A 204 2.22 -16.60 -24.95
C MET A 204 1.03 -15.63 -24.95
N VAL A 205 1.20 -14.41 -25.47
CA VAL A 205 0.10 -13.43 -25.61
C VAL A 205 -0.99 -13.97 -26.53
N LYS A 206 -0.63 -14.54 -27.70
CA LYS A 206 -1.60 -15.15 -28.64
C LYS A 206 -2.35 -16.30 -27.98
N GLU A 207 -1.64 -17.19 -27.29
CA GLU A 207 -2.24 -18.33 -26.59
C GLU A 207 -3.20 -17.87 -25.47
N ALA A 208 -2.81 -16.84 -24.69
CA ALA A 208 -3.64 -16.28 -23.62
C ALA A 208 -4.92 -15.65 -24.16
N VAL A 209 -4.85 -14.93 -25.30
CA VAL A 209 -6.00 -14.38 -25.99
C VAL A 209 -6.93 -15.48 -26.50
N GLU A 210 -6.39 -16.50 -27.19
CA GLU A 210 -7.17 -17.62 -27.73
C GLU A 210 -7.85 -18.44 -26.62
N ALA A 211 -7.17 -18.62 -25.47
CA ALA A 211 -7.72 -19.30 -24.30
C ALA A 211 -8.71 -18.44 -23.52
N GLY A 212 -8.82 -17.13 -23.83
CA GLY A 212 -9.75 -16.17 -23.22
C GLY A 212 -9.39 -15.84 -21.78
N ALA A 213 -8.16 -15.37 -21.56
CA ALA A 213 -7.74 -14.70 -20.33
C ALA A 213 -8.53 -13.37 -20.19
N ASP A 214 -8.84 -12.98 -18.94
CA ASP A 214 -9.52 -11.70 -18.68
C ASP A 214 -8.53 -10.53 -18.64
N ILE A 215 -7.32 -10.79 -18.15
CA ILE A 215 -6.22 -9.82 -18.06
C ILE A 215 -4.96 -10.49 -18.58
N ILE A 216 -4.21 -9.80 -19.43
CA ILE A 216 -2.91 -10.24 -19.93
C ILE A 216 -1.85 -9.27 -19.44
N MET A 217 -0.96 -9.76 -18.57
CA MET A 217 0.16 -9.01 -18.06
C MET A 217 1.36 -9.19 -18.98
N LEU A 218 1.90 -8.07 -19.46
CA LEU A 218 3.12 -7.99 -20.26
C LEU A 218 4.30 -7.78 -19.30
N ASP A 219 5.04 -8.85 -19.02
CA ASP A 219 6.12 -8.81 -18.03
C ASP A 219 7.47 -8.69 -18.72
N ASN A 220 8.25 -7.66 -18.33
CA ASN A 220 9.60 -7.39 -18.81
C ASN A 220 9.77 -7.33 -20.33
N MET A 221 8.72 -7.00 -21.10
CA MET A 221 8.78 -6.78 -22.55
C MET A 221 9.33 -5.40 -22.89
N THR A 222 9.95 -5.26 -24.07
CA THR A 222 10.32 -3.96 -24.62
C THR A 222 9.08 -3.15 -25.02
N PRO A 223 9.18 -1.81 -25.13
CA PRO A 223 8.05 -0.99 -25.59
C PRO A 223 7.49 -1.42 -26.96
N GLU A 224 8.36 -1.87 -27.87
CA GLU A 224 8.01 -2.37 -29.20
C GLU A 224 7.21 -3.68 -29.12
N GLU A 225 7.65 -4.61 -28.28
CA GLU A 225 6.94 -5.86 -28.01
C GLU A 225 5.60 -5.62 -27.32
N MET A 226 5.54 -4.68 -26.34
CA MET A 226 4.30 -4.27 -25.68
C MET A 226 3.30 -3.69 -26.69
N ALA A 227 3.75 -2.83 -27.61
CA ALA A 227 2.90 -2.26 -28.65
C ALA A 227 2.30 -3.35 -29.56
N GLU A 228 3.09 -4.33 -29.96
CA GLU A 228 2.64 -5.45 -30.77
C GLU A 228 1.70 -6.38 -29.97
N ALA A 229 2.00 -6.64 -28.70
CA ALA A 229 1.14 -7.42 -27.81
C ALA A 229 -0.26 -6.76 -27.67
N ILE A 230 -0.31 -5.44 -27.46
CA ILE A 230 -1.56 -4.67 -27.37
C ILE A 230 -2.35 -4.80 -28.68
N ARG A 231 -1.68 -4.73 -29.83
CA ARG A 231 -2.31 -4.92 -31.15
C ARG A 231 -2.87 -6.36 -31.32
N ILE A 232 -2.14 -7.37 -30.85
CA ILE A 232 -2.60 -8.77 -30.86
C ILE A 232 -3.81 -8.95 -29.93
N ILE A 233 -3.78 -8.35 -28.75
CA ILE A 233 -4.89 -8.44 -27.78
C ILE A 233 -6.16 -7.79 -28.33
N ASP A 234 -6.07 -6.66 -29.02
CA ASP A 234 -7.15 -5.98 -29.72
C ASP A 234 -8.44 -5.86 -28.89
N GLY A 235 -8.30 -5.45 -27.62
CA GLY A 235 -9.43 -5.24 -26.70
C GLY A 235 -10.14 -6.52 -26.21
N ARG A 236 -9.63 -7.71 -26.55
CA ARG A 236 -10.22 -9.00 -26.12
C ARG A 236 -9.91 -9.37 -24.67
N ALA A 237 -8.90 -8.71 -24.08
CA ALA A 237 -8.55 -8.79 -22.67
C ALA A 237 -8.09 -7.40 -22.19
N GLU A 238 -8.16 -7.15 -20.87
CA GLU A 238 -7.51 -5.99 -20.27
C GLU A 238 -5.98 -6.20 -20.29
N THR A 239 -5.23 -5.10 -20.40
CA THR A 239 -3.78 -5.12 -20.51
C THR A 239 -3.13 -4.58 -19.23
N GLU A 240 -2.18 -5.32 -18.68
CA GLU A 240 -1.33 -4.85 -17.57
C GLU A 240 0.13 -4.87 -18.00
N CYS A 241 0.89 -3.81 -17.66
CA CYS A 241 2.33 -3.81 -17.77
C CYS A 241 2.96 -3.91 -16.39
N SER A 242 3.92 -4.82 -16.24
CA SER A 242 4.68 -5.06 -15.01
C SER A 242 6.18 -5.19 -15.32
N GLY A 243 6.99 -5.17 -14.27
CA GLY A 243 8.45 -5.29 -14.38
C GLY A 243 9.15 -3.95 -14.59
N ASN A 244 10.15 -3.67 -13.72
CA ASN A 244 11.05 -2.50 -13.80
C ASN A 244 10.35 -1.15 -14.08
N MET A 245 9.11 -0.95 -13.54
CA MET A 245 8.41 0.30 -13.67
C MET A 245 9.11 1.39 -12.87
N THR A 246 9.66 2.38 -13.58
CA THR A 246 10.35 3.54 -13.00
C THR A 246 9.64 4.84 -13.40
N LYS A 247 9.96 5.93 -12.71
CA LYS A 247 9.46 7.26 -13.09
C LYS A 247 9.90 7.68 -14.49
N GLU A 248 11.03 7.16 -14.96
CA GLU A 248 11.61 7.49 -16.26
C GLU A 248 10.86 6.83 -17.43
N ASN A 249 10.43 5.57 -17.27
CA ASN A 249 9.81 4.79 -18.36
C ASN A 249 8.28 4.77 -18.35
N ILE A 250 7.65 5.13 -17.24
CA ILE A 250 6.20 5.01 -17.06
C ILE A 250 5.41 5.80 -18.13
N LYS A 251 5.90 6.98 -18.55
CA LYS A 251 5.25 7.79 -19.58
C LYS A 251 5.30 7.13 -20.95
N THR A 252 6.39 6.48 -21.30
CA THR A 252 6.53 5.74 -22.55
C THR A 252 5.56 4.58 -22.60
N ILE A 253 5.44 3.83 -21.51
CA ILE A 253 4.55 2.68 -21.41
C ILE A 253 3.08 3.09 -21.44
N THR A 254 2.71 4.14 -20.72
CA THR A 254 1.31 4.62 -20.71
C THR A 254 0.89 5.23 -22.05
N ALA A 255 1.83 5.77 -22.85
CA ALA A 255 1.56 6.23 -24.20
C ALA A 255 1.14 5.09 -25.16
N LEU A 256 1.45 3.82 -24.83
CA LEU A 256 1.00 2.64 -25.58
C LEU A 256 -0.51 2.35 -25.35
N GLY A 257 -1.13 2.99 -24.36
CA GLY A 257 -2.55 2.83 -24.08
C GLY A 257 -2.89 1.54 -23.33
N VAL A 258 -2.03 1.09 -22.42
CA VAL A 258 -2.32 -0.03 -21.51
C VAL A 258 -3.40 0.37 -20.48
N ASP A 259 -4.16 -0.61 -19.99
CA ASP A 259 -5.21 -0.35 -18.99
C ASP A 259 -4.65 -0.21 -17.58
N TYR A 260 -3.61 -0.99 -17.24
CA TYR A 260 -2.98 -1.03 -15.93
C TYR A 260 -1.46 -1.00 -16.02
N VAL A 261 -0.86 -0.37 -15.00
CA VAL A 261 0.57 -0.47 -14.70
C VAL A 261 0.71 -0.84 -13.24
N SER A 262 1.37 -1.96 -12.93
CA SER A 262 1.63 -2.36 -11.54
C SER A 262 3.08 -2.13 -11.14
N SER A 263 3.27 -1.66 -9.91
CA SER A 263 4.61 -1.40 -9.36
C SER A 263 4.74 -1.86 -7.91
N GLY A 264 5.68 -2.76 -7.66
CA GLY A 264 6.05 -3.17 -6.31
C GLY A 264 6.80 -2.06 -5.56
N ALA A 265 7.46 -1.14 -6.27
CA ALA A 265 8.21 -0.04 -5.68
C ALA A 265 7.33 0.88 -4.83
N LEU A 266 6.03 0.98 -5.12
CA LEU A 266 5.07 1.75 -4.32
C LEU A 266 5.09 1.34 -2.85
N THR A 267 5.38 0.08 -2.57
CA THR A 267 5.39 -0.46 -1.21
C THR A 267 6.80 -0.83 -0.73
N HIS A 268 7.59 -1.59 -1.49
CA HIS A 268 8.88 -2.06 -0.97
C HIS A 268 10.03 -1.03 -1.05
N SER A 269 9.91 0.04 -1.85
CA SER A 269 10.97 1.04 -2.05
C SER A 269 10.56 2.48 -1.69
N ALA A 270 9.32 2.72 -1.29
CA ALA A 270 8.91 4.04 -0.85
C ALA A 270 9.66 4.45 0.43
N PRO A 271 10.29 5.65 0.47
CA PRO A 271 10.86 6.20 1.69
C PRO A 271 9.75 6.51 2.71
N ILE A 272 10.10 6.64 3.97
CA ILE A 272 9.18 7.17 4.99
C ILE A 272 9.02 8.69 4.81
N LEU A 273 7.88 9.24 5.29
CA LEU A 273 7.72 10.69 5.46
C LEU A 273 8.20 11.07 6.88
N ASP A 274 9.06 12.09 6.99
CA ASP A 274 9.57 12.51 8.30
C ASP A 274 8.50 13.28 9.09
N ILE A 275 8.10 12.72 10.24
CA ILE A 275 7.07 13.23 11.15
C ILE A 275 7.56 13.04 12.58
N SER A 276 7.22 13.95 13.49
CA SER A 276 7.60 13.79 14.90
C SER A 276 6.54 14.33 15.86
N LEU A 277 6.51 13.76 17.07
CA LEU A 277 5.83 14.32 18.23
C LEU A 277 6.78 15.30 18.94
N LYS A 278 6.29 16.48 19.31
CA LYS A 278 7.06 17.57 19.92
C LYS A 278 6.23 18.32 20.95
N ASN A 279 6.93 19.08 21.79
CA ASN A 279 6.31 19.99 22.75
C ASN A 279 5.42 19.29 23.77
N LEU A 280 5.80 18.10 24.23
CA LEU A 280 5.11 17.41 25.32
C LEU A 280 5.16 18.29 26.58
N HIS A 281 3.99 18.52 27.19
CA HIS A 281 3.88 19.24 28.47
C HIS A 281 2.69 18.73 29.28
N ALA A 282 2.72 18.93 30.58
CA ALA A 282 1.63 18.62 31.49
C ALA A 282 0.52 19.67 31.43
N ILE A 283 -0.75 19.24 31.55
CA ILE A 283 -1.92 20.11 31.57
C ILE A 283 -2.85 19.79 32.74
#